data_5b17bb15ddcf2e2d4ad6caa1789c3433
#
_entry.id   5b17bb15ddcf2e2d4ad6caa1789c3433
#
_cell.length_a   1.000
_cell.length_b   1.000
_cell.length_c   1.000
_cell.angle_alpha   90.00
_cell.angle_beta   90.00
_cell.angle_gamma   90.00
#
_symmetry.space_group_name_H-M   'P 1'
#
loop_
_entity.id
_entity.type
_entity.pdbx_description
1 polymer ?
#
loop_
_entity_poly.entity_id
_entity_poly.type
_entity_poly.pdbx_seq_one_letter_code
_entity_poly.pdbx_strand_id
1 'polypeptide(L)'
;REMAHLWTPANLNARYVNGAIQASQSGYGYGLRVSADCRFEGIVSHGGGLPGFGSYMQWLPEYGVGMFAMATLTYSGPSQPISAAWDVMLKSGGLKKRELPPTARQTEMRDHVFNLWQRWDDREVEKIAAVNFLLDAPASQRQAEIRALKNDVGECTTAGEFRAESWLRGQFNLKCAKGTVGAFFTLAPTQPPTMQHLEFRELRSEPDLMGAPTGAPAGVSCSAQ
;
A
#
# COMPACT_ATOMS: atom_id res chain seq x y z
N ARG A 1 15.89 -5.76 -0.67
CA ARG A 1 14.68 -5.24 -1.33
C ARG A 1 14.62 -5.67 -2.79
N GLU A 2 15.66 -5.48 -3.58
CA GLU A 2 15.72 -5.80 -5.02
C GLU A 2 15.39 -7.26 -5.32
N MET A 3 15.87 -8.22 -4.52
CA MET A 3 15.57 -9.64 -4.71
C MET A 3 14.08 -9.98 -4.58
N ALA A 4 13.32 -9.20 -3.84
CA ALA A 4 11.89 -9.40 -3.66
C ALA A 4 11.05 -8.58 -4.65
N HIS A 5 11.66 -7.94 -5.65
CA HIS A 5 10.94 -7.29 -6.74
C HIS A 5 10.51 -8.30 -7.79
N LEU A 6 9.32 -8.09 -8.34
CA LEU A 6 8.80 -8.86 -9.44
C LEU A 6 9.43 -8.38 -10.77
N TRP A 7 10.58 -8.95 -11.15
CA TRP A 7 11.29 -8.58 -12.38
C TRP A 7 10.72 -9.26 -13.63
N THR A 8 10.26 -10.50 -13.46
CA THR A 8 9.71 -11.28 -14.56
C THR A 8 8.34 -11.79 -14.17
N PRO A 9 7.25 -11.15 -14.62
CA PRO A 9 5.90 -11.68 -14.46
C PRO A 9 5.81 -13.04 -15.19
N ALA A 10 5.37 -14.08 -14.49
CA ALA A 10 5.22 -15.40 -15.05
C ALA A 10 3.77 -15.78 -15.26
N ASN A 11 2.90 -15.47 -14.28
CA ASN A 11 1.50 -15.85 -14.32
C ASN A 11 0.62 -14.78 -13.71
N LEU A 12 -0.50 -14.54 -14.37
CA LEU A 12 -1.66 -13.87 -13.80
C LEU A 12 -2.85 -14.85 -13.95
N ASN A 13 -3.38 -15.30 -12.84
CA ASN A 13 -4.49 -16.24 -12.80
C ASN A 13 -5.69 -15.60 -12.12
N ALA A 14 -6.87 -15.82 -12.69
CA ALA A 14 -8.13 -15.53 -12.05
C ALA A 14 -9.02 -16.78 -12.14
N ARG A 15 -9.52 -17.25 -11.01
CA ARG A 15 -10.41 -18.41 -10.93
C ARG A 15 -11.69 -18.01 -10.23
N TYR A 16 -12.80 -18.56 -10.71
CA TYR A 16 -14.10 -18.42 -10.06
C TYR A 16 -14.26 -19.59 -9.07
N VAL A 17 -14.28 -19.26 -7.78
CA VAL A 17 -14.36 -20.28 -6.71
C VAL A 17 -15.44 -19.83 -5.72
N ASN A 18 -16.42 -20.69 -5.49
CA ASN A 18 -17.51 -20.46 -4.52
C ASN A 18 -18.20 -19.09 -4.67
N GLY A 19 -18.47 -18.67 -5.92
CA GLY A 19 -19.16 -17.39 -6.17
C GLY A 19 -18.25 -16.14 -6.14
N ALA A 20 -16.94 -16.29 -5.94
CA ALA A 20 -15.99 -15.18 -5.92
C ALA A 20 -14.85 -15.39 -6.92
N ILE A 21 -14.31 -14.30 -7.44
CA ILE A 21 -13.10 -14.33 -8.26
C ILE A 21 -11.89 -14.33 -7.33
N GLN A 22 -11.07 -15.37 -7.41
CA GLN A 22 -9.78 -15.45 -6.78
C GLN A 22 -8.71 -15.11 -7.81
N ALA A 23 -8.06 -13.98 -7.64
CA ALA A 23 -6.93 -13.57 -8.46
C ALA A 23 -5.60 -13.87 -7.76
N SER A 24 -4.63 -14.32 -8.53
CA SER A 24 -3.25 -14.47 -8.07
C SER A 24 -2.27 -14.10 -9.18
N GLN A 25 -1.17 -13.51 -8.79
CA GLN A 25 -0.05 -13.23 -9.69
C GLN A 25 1.23 -13.86 -9.14
N SER A 26 2.13 -14.24 -10.01
CA SER A 26 3.44 -14.72 -9.62
C SER A 26 4.49 -14.40 -10.67
N GLY A 27 5.72 -14.32 -10.22
CA GLY A 27 6.90 -14.15 -11.06
C GLY A 27 8.16 -14.45 -10.30
N TYR A 28 9.29 -14.10 -10.89
CA TYR A 28 10.60 -14.41 -10.34
C TYR A 28 11.45 -13.15 -10.25
N GLY A 29 12.09 -12.96 -9.11
CA GLY A 29 13.12 -11.96 -8.90
C GLY A 29 14.51 -12.59 -8.90
N TYR A 30 15.48 -11.94 -8.29
CA TYR A 30 16.84 -12.47 -8.17
C TYR A 30 16.91 -13.64 -7.19
N GLY A 31 16.63 -14.85 -7.69
CA GLY A 31 16.64 -16.08 -6.89
C GLY A 31 15.43 -16.29 -6.00
N LEU A 32 14.39 -15.48 -6.10
CA LEU A 32 13.18 -15.58 -5.28
C LEU A 32 11.92 -15.57 -6.15
N ARG A 33 10.96 -16.38 -5.78
CA ARG A 33 9.60 -16.30 -6.31
C ARG A 33 8.85 -15.19 -5.57
N VAL A 34 8.22 -14.28 -6.32
CA VAL A 34 7.37 -13.23 -5.79
C VAL A 34 5.95 -13.48 -6.29
N SER A 35 4.99 -13.50 -5.39
CA SER A 35 3.59 -13.70 -5.72
C SER A 35 2.68 -12.84 -4.84
N ALA A 36 1.45 -12.69 -5.27
CA ALA A 36 0.36 -12.11 -4.51
C ALA A 36 -0.90 -12.95 -4.74
N ASP A 37 -1.73 -13.03 -3.75
CA ASP A 37 -3.06 -13.65 -3.84
C ASP A 37 -4.08 -12.81 -3.08
N CYS A 38 -5.32 -13.27 -3.00
CA CYS A 38 -6.37 -12.53 -2.31
C CYS A 38 -6.14 -12.36 -0.80
N ARG A 39 -5.22 -13.11 -0.19
CA ARG A 39 -4.90 -13.02 1.24
C ARG A 39 -3.76 -12.03 1.50
N PHE A 40 -2.77 -11.98 0.60
CA PHE A 40 -1.52 -11.28 0.79
C PHE A 40 -1.09 -10.51 -0.47
N GLU A 41 -0.76 -9.24 -0.29
CA GLU A 41 -0.29 -8.36 -1.37
C GLU A 41 1.12 -8.71 -1.85
N GLY A 42 1.92 -9.36 -0.99
CA GLY A 42 3.26 -9.78 -1.31
C GLY A 42 3.64 -11.06 -0.57
N ILE A 43 3.99 -12.08 -1.34
CA ILE A 43 4.49 -13.36 -0.85
C ILE A 43 5.84 -13.59 -1.50
N VAL A 44 6.89 -13.68 -0.72
CA VAL A 44 8.24 -13.98 -1.22
C VAL A 44 8.64 -15.37 -0.76
N SER A 45 9.07 -16.23 -1.67
CA SER A 45 9.32 -17.63 -1.37
C SER A 45 10.44 -18.23 -2.19
N HIS A 46 10.99 -19.31 -1.67
CA HIS A 46 11.86 -20.23 -2.40
C HIS A 46 11.80 -21.64 -1.81
N GLY A 47 11.91 -22.62 -2.66
CA GLY A 47 12.07 -24.03 -2.27
C GLY A 47 13.49 -24.52 -2.49
N GLY A 48 13.86 -25.56 -1.78
CA GLY A 48 15.12 -26.25 -1.96
C GLY A 48 14.92 -27.75 -1.84
N GLY A 49 15.81 -28.52 -2.45
CA GLY A 49 15.77 -29.97 -2.37
C GLY A 49 17.13 -30.61 -2.64
N LEU A 50 17.34 -31.70 -1.94
CA LEU A 50 18.45 -32.61 -2.12
C LEU A 50 17.92 -34.04 -2.04
N PRO A 51 18.67 -35.07 -2.51
CA PRO A 51 18.32 -36.46 -2.23
C PRO A 51 18.12 -36.67 -0.71
N GLY A 52 16.94 -37.16 -0.33
CA GLY A 52 16.55 -37.38 1.05
C GLY A 52 15.96 -36.16 1.78
N PHE A 53 16.02 -34.97 1.20
CA PHE A 53 15.58 -33.75 1.88
C PHE A 53 14.81 -32.79 0.95
N GLY A 54 13.92 -32.01 1.56
CA GLY A 54 13.24 -30.89 0.93
C GLY A 54 13.11 -29.72 1.88
N SER A 55 13.02 -28.51 1.36
CA SER A 55 12.81 -27.32 2.16
C SER A 55 11.93 -26.31 1.42
N TYR A 56 11.27 -25.47 2.18
CA TYR A 56 10.54 -24.35 1.67
C TYR A 56 10.58 -23.21 2.66
N MET A 57 10.76 -22.00 2.16
CA MET A 57 10.65 -20.79 2.94
C MET A 57 9.68 -19.82 2.28
N GLN A 58 8.98 -19.07 3.10
CA GLN A 58 8.06 -18.04 2.67
C GLN A 58 8.04 -16.92 3.68
N TRP A 59 8.00 -15.67 3.21
CA TRP A 59 7.75 -14.54 4.09
C TRP A 59 6.78 -13.54 3.48
N LEU A 60 6.13 -12.81 4.37
CA LEU A 60 5.14 -11.78 4.08
C LEU A 60 5.76 -10.42 4.42
N PRO A 61 6.28 -9.67 3.43
CA PRO A 61 6.97 -8.40 3.67
C PRO A 61 6.10 -7.37 4.41
N GLU A 62 4.82 -7.32 4.10
CA GLU A 62 3.86 -6.39 4.69
C GLU A 62 3.60 -6.65 6.18
N TYR A 63 3.78 -7.89 6.64
CA TYR A 63 3.67 -8.28 8.05
C TYR A 63 5.03 -8.36 8.74
N GLY A 64 6.13 -8.43 7.99
CA GLY A 64 7.47 -8.58 8.54
C GLY A 64 7.74 -9.95 9.18
N VAL A 65 7.01 -10.97 8.77
CA VAL A 65 7.11 -12.35 9.30
C VAL A 65 7.46 -13.32 8.21
N GLY A 66 8.13 -14.42 8.59
CA GLY A 66 8.48 -15.50 7.69
C GLY A 66 8.34 -16.86 8.35
N MET A 67 8.14 -17.88 7.53
CA MET A 67 8.16 -19.29 7.93
C MET A 67 9.08 -20.07 7.02
N PHE A 68 9.67 -21.10 7.58
CA PHE A 68 10.37 -22.13 6.81
C PHE A 68 9.99 -23.51 7.34
N ALA A 69 10.06 -24.49 6.49
CA ALA A 69 9.85 -25.87 6.83
C ALA A 69 10.82 -26.77 6.08
N MET A 70 11.18 -27.87 6.68
CA MET A 70 12.05 -28.91 6.11
C MET A 70 11.33 -30.25 6.13
N ALA A 71 11.63 -31.08 5.17
CA ALA A 71 11.10 -32.43 5.07
C ALA A 71 12.25 -33.43 4.82
N THR A 72 12.12 -34.61 5.35
CA THR A 72 13.04 -35.75 5.14
C THR A 72 12.62 -36.62 3.95
N LEU A 73 12.17 -35.95 2.89
CA LEU A 73 11.73 -36.56 1.65
C LEU A 73 12.37 -35.85 0.47
N THR A 74 12.92 -36.62 -0.47
CA THR A 74 13.63 -36.11 -1.63
C THR A 74 12.79 -35.10 -2.42
N TYR A 75 13.32 -33.87 -2.57
CA TYR A 75 12.72 -32.76 -3.32
C TYR A 75 11.29 -32.37 -2.87
N SER A 76 10.86 -32.78 -1.67
CA SER A 76 9.58 -32.38 -1.11
C SER A 76 9.67 -30.97 -0.56
N GLY A 77 9.09 -30.01 -1.28
CA GLY A 77 8.92 -28.63 -0.78
C GLY A 77 7.66 -28.53 0.08
N PRO A 78 7.76 -28.38 1.41
CA PRO A 78 6.60 -28.35 2.31
C PRO A 78 5.87 -27.00 2.27
N SER A 79 5.40 -26.61 1.09
CA SER A 79 4.67 -25.34 0.88
C SER A 79 3.24 -25.37 1.43
N GLN A 80 2.57 -26.52 1.37
CA GLN A 80 1.21 -26.67 1.85
C GLN A 80 1.08 -26.48 3.38
N PRO A 81 1.93 -27.09 4.22
CA PRO A 81 1.91 -26.81 5.66
C PRO A 81 2.13 -25.34 6.01
N ILE A 82 3.04 -24.66 5.30
CA ILE A 82 3.29 -23.23 5.48
C ILE A 82 2.04 -22.41 5.09
N SER A 83 1.40 -22.73 3.95
CA SER A 83 0.17 -22.05 3.54
C SER A 83 -0.96 -22.24 4.56
N ALA A 84 -1.14 -23.45 5.08
CA ALA A 84 -2.13 -23.73 6.13
C ALA A 84 -1.83 -22.96 7.43
N ALA A 85 -0.55 -22.85 7.81
CA ALA A 85 -0.16 -22.07 8.98
C ALA A 85 -0.47 -20.57 8.82
N TRP A 86 -0.26 -20.00 7.63
CA TRP A 86 -0.67 -18.63 7.33
C TRP A 86 -2.18 -18.42 7.46
N ASP A 87 -2.99 -19.38 6.98
CA ASP A 87 -4.44 -19.31 7.10
C ASP A 87 -4.89 -19.31 8.58
N VAL A 88 -4.25 -20.12 9.42
CA VAL A 88 -4.53 -20.12 10.86
C VAL A 88 -4.15 -18.78 11.49
N MET A 89 -2.97 -18.24 11.18
CA MET A 89 -2.51 -16.95 11.71
C MET A 89 -3.39 -15.79 11.25
N LEU A 90 -3.85 -15.81 10.00
CA LEU A 90 -4.75 -14.79 9.47
C LEU A 90 -6.10 -14.84 10.18
N LYS A 91 -6.70 -16.04 10.30
CA LYS A 91 -8.00 -16.26 10.96
C LYS A 91 -7.98 -15.93 12.47
N SER A 92 -6.86 -16.16 13.12
CA SER A 92 -6.70 -15.85 14.57
C SER A 92 -6.45 -14.35 14.83
N GLY A 93 -6.28 -13.52 13.80
CA GLY A 93 -5.86 -12.11 13.96
C GLY A 93 -4.41 -11.95 14.44
N GLY A 94 -3.60 -13.01 14.38
CA GLY A 94 -2.19 -13.00 14.78
C GLY A 94 -1.28 -12.25 13.81
N LEU A 95 -1.73 -12.04 12.57
CA LEU A 95 -1.01 -11.26 11.58
C LEU A 95 -1.43 -9.79 11.63
N LYS A 96 -0.49 -8.91 11.96
CA LYS A 96 -0.68 -7.46 11.91
C LYS A 96 0.24 -6.85 10.87
N LYS A 97 -0.31 -6.06 9.96
CA LYS A 97 0.50 -5.33 8.97
C LYS A 97 1.49 -4.42 9.71
N ARG A 98 2.71 -4.36 9.20
CA ARG A 98 3.72 -3.44 9.72
C ARG A 98 3.32 -2.02 9.38
N GLU A 99 3.24 -1.18 10.38
CA GLU A 99 3.18 0.25 10.17
C GLU A 99 4.59 0.75 9.83
N LEU A 100 4.69 1.49 8.72
CA LEU A 100 5.92 2.18 8.38
C LEU A 100 5.94 3.51 9.13
N PRO A 101 6.94 3.76 9.99
CA PRO A 101 7.05 5.08 10.61
C PRO A 101 7.28 6.12 9.51
N PRO A 102 6.59 7.27 9.56
CA PRO A 102 6.84 8.34 8.61
C PRO A 102 8.28 8.84 8.73
N THR A 103 8.87 9.20 7.61
CA THR A 103 10.16 9.90 7.60
C THR A 103 9.99 11.34 8.09
N ALA A 104 11.06 11.96 8.59
CA ALA A 104 11.04 13.37 8.97
C ALA A 104 10.52 14.26 7.82
N ARG A 105 10.94 13.96 6.58
CA ARG A 105 10.49 14.70 5.39
C ARG A 105 8.99 14.50 5.10
N GLN A 106 8.44 13.32 5.34
CA GLN A 106 6.99 13.10 5.19
C GLN A 106 6.19 13.84 6.26
N THR A 107 6.68 13.88 7.49
CA THR A 107 6.04 14.66 8.56
C THR A 107 6.06 16.16 8.25
N GLU A 108 7.20 16.68 7.81
CA GLU A 108 7.33 18.08 7.36
C GLU A 108 6.38 18.36 6.20
N MET A 109 6.34 17.48 5.19
CA MET A 109 5.46 17.65 4.02
C MET A 109 3.98 17.61 4.41
N ARG A 110 3.58 16.77 5.39
CA ARG A 110 2.21 16.78 5.92
C ARG A 110 1.82 18.18 6.40
N ASP A 111 2.72 18.86 7.12
CA ASP A 111 2.44 20.18 7.66
C ASP A 111 2.35 21.24 6.54
N HIS A 112 3.20 21.17 5.53
CA HIS A 112 3.09 21.99 4.32
C HIS A 112 1.76 21.75 3.60
N VAL A 113 1.35 20.51 3.39
CA VAL A 113 0.08 20.15 2.73
C VAL A 113 -1.12 20.66 3.54
N PHE A 114 -1.08 20.56 4.86
CA PHE A 114 -2.13 21.12 5.72
C PHE A 114 -2.20 22.66 5.59
N ASN A 115 -1.07 23.33 5.57
CA ASN A 115 -1.00 24.79 5.37
C ASN A 115 -1.58 25.20 4.00
N LEU A 116 -1.25 24.44 2.93
CA LEU A 116 -1.82 24.68 1.60
C LEU A 116 -3.34 24.45 1.55
N TRP A 117 -3.84 23.48 2.31
CA TRP A 117 -5.28 23.31 2.50
C TRP A 117 -5.89 24.53 3.17
N GLN A 118 -5.28 25.04 4.26
CA GLN A 118 -5.79 26.21 4.97
C GLN A 118 -5.77 27.45 4.09
N ARG A 119 -4.65 27.72 3.49
CA ARG A 119 -4.42 28.82 2.56
C ARG A 119 -3.39 28.45 1.52
N TRP A 120 -3.82 28.38 0.28
CA TRP A 120 -2.90 28.16 -0.84
C TRP A 120 -1.90 29.32 -0.96
N ASP A 121 -0.63 29.00 -1.10
CA ASP A 121 0.47 29.95 -1.33
C ASP A 121 1.38 29.42 -2.42
N ASP A 122 1.42 30.10 -3.58
CA ASP A 122 2.24 29.69 -4.72
C ASP A 122 3.74 29.67 -4.38
N ARG A 123 4.20 30.59 -3.53
CA ARG A 123 5.60 30.62 -3.08
C ARG A 123 5.98 29.41 -2.23
N GLU A 124 5.03 28.91 -1.46
CA GLU A 124 5.22 27.69 -0.69
C GLU A 124 5.26 26.47 -1.61
N VAL A 125 4.37 26.42 -2.59
CA VAL A 125 4.35 25.36 -3.60
C VAL A 125 5.68 25.31 -4.36
N GLU A 126 6.22 26.45 -4.80
CA GLU A 126 7.51 26.53 -5.49
C GLU A 126 8.67 25.91 -4.71
N LYS A 127 8.65 26.01 -3.37
CA LYS A 127 9.70 25.48 -2.50
C LYS A 127 9.62 23.96 -2.30
N ILE A 128 8.40 23.41 -2.27
CA ILE A 128 8.18 22.01 -1.87
C ILE A 128 7.84 21.10 -3.04
N ALA A 129 7.38 21.65 -4.17
CA ALA A 129 6.90 20.87 -5.31
C ALA A 129 8.03 20.38 -6.22
N ALA A 130 7.82 19.21 -6.81
CA ALA A 130 8.61 18.72 -7.92
C ALA A 130 8.23 19.45 -9.23
N VAL A 131 9.13 19.42 -10.21
CA VAL A 131 8.97 20.13 -11.48
C VAL A 131 7.64 19.82 -12.20
N ASN A 132 7.20 18.57 -12.15
CA ASN A 132 5.96 18.14 -12.81
C ASN A 132 4.67 18.55 -12.06
N PHE A 133 4.75 18.93 -10.81
CA PHE A 133 3.56 19.14 -9.97
C PHE A 133 2.54 20.12 -10.53
N LEU A 134 3.01 21.28 -10.99
CA LEU A 134 2.14 22.29 -11.62
C LEU A 134 1.94 22.06 -13.13
N LEU A 135 2.75 21.18 -13.75
CA LEU A 135 2.53 20.74 -15.12
C LEU A 135 1.36 19.75 -15.23
N ASP A 136 1.21 18.88 -14.23
CA ASP A 136 0.11 17.91 -14.16
C ASP A 136 -1.24 18.60 -13.95
N ALA A 137 -1.28 19.61 -13.08
CA ALA A 137 -2.46 20.45 -12.85
C ALA A 137 -2.03 21.85 -12.39
N PRO A 138 -2.48 22.91 -13.09
CA PRO A 138 -2.14 24.29 -12.73
C PRO A 138 -2.61 24.68 -11.33
N ALA A 139 -1.94 25.64 -10.69
CA ALA A 139 -2.30 26.14 -9.36
C ALA A 139 -3.75 26.60 -9.28
N SER A 140 -4.29 27.24 -10.32
CA SER A 140 -5.69 27.70 -10.38
C SER A 140 -6.70 26.55 -10.29
N GLN A 141 -6.40 25.43 -10.97
CA GLN A 141 -7.24 24.23 -10.90
C GLN A 141 -7.20 23.62 -9.51
N ARG A 142 -6.01 23.42 -8.92
CA ARG A 142 -5.84 22.88 -7.57
C ARG A 142 -6.55 23.71 -6.51
N GLN A 143 -6.44 25.03 -6.63
CA GLN A 143 -7.17 25.96 -5.75
C GLN A 143 -8.69 25.85 -5.92
N ALA A 144 -9.18 25.65 -7.14
CA ALA A 144 -10.62 25.49 -7.40
C ALA A 144 -11.13 24.18 -6.77
N GLU A 145 -10.39 23.08 -6.90
CA GLU A 145 -10.70 21.79 -6.28
C GLU A 145 -10.75 21.88 -4.75
N ILE A 146 -9.75 22.53 -4.12
CA ILE A 146 -9.73 22.76 -2.67
C ILE A 146 -10.93 23.61 -2.23
N ARG A 147 -11.26 24.66 -2.97
CA ARG A 147 -12.42 25.51 -2.65
C ARG A 147 -13.75 24.75 -2.74
N ALA A 148 -13.90 23.92 -3.77
CA ALA A 148 -15.09 23.09 -3.93
C ALA A 148 -15.26 22.12 -2.74
N LEU A 149 -14.21 21.40 -2.39
CA LEU A 149 -14.23 20.50 -1.23
C LEU A 149 -14.52 21.25 0.08
N LYS A 150 -13.93 22.43 0.31
CA LYS A 150 -14.21 23.26 1.50
C LYS A 150 -15.66 23.68 1.59
N ASN A 151 -16.32 23.98 0.48
CA ASN A 151 -17.74 24.31 0.48
C ASN A 151 -18.61 23.13 0.95
N ASP A 152 -18.22 21.90 0.59
CA ASP A 152 -18.95 20.69 0.94
C ASP A 152 -18.70 20.27 2.40
N VAL A 153 -17.43 20.22 2.83
CA VAL A 153 -17.04 19.69 4.14
C VAL A 153 -16.92 20.75 5.25
N GLY A 154 -16.86 22.02 4.88
CA GLY A 154 -16.65 23.13 5.81
C GLY A 154 -15.19 23.27 6.26
N GLU A 155 -14.97 24.07 7.32
CA GLU A 155 -13.63 24.31 7.88
C GLU A 155 -13.03 23.04 8.48
N CYS A 156 -11.74 22.78 8.16
CA CYS A 156 -10.97 21.68 8.70
C CYS A 156 -9.92 22.24 9.67
N THR A 157 -9.99 21.83 10.92
CA THR A 157 -9.19 22.43 12.01
C THR A 157 -7.99 21.59 12.44
N THR A 158 -7.97 20.31 12.09
CA THR A 158 -6.96 19.37 12.59
C THR A 158 -6.47 18.46 11.47
N ALA A 159 -5.15 18.36 11.36
CA ALA A 159 -4.50 17.32 10.57
C ALA A 159 -4.23 16.11 11.49
N GLY A 160 -4.65 14.93 11.05
CA GLY A 160 -4.35 13.68 11.71
C GLY A 160 -2.88 13.25 11.55
N GLU A 161 -2.54 12.13 12.15
CA GLU A 161 -1.23 11.52 11.98
C GLU A 161 -1.02 11.05 10.53
N PHE A 162 0.21 11.19 10.04
CA PHE A 162 0.56 10.73 8.72
C PHE A 162 0.78 9.21 8.73
N ARG A 163 0.13 8.52 7.83
CA ARG A 163 0.31 7.09 7.59
C ARG A 163 1.17 6.87 6.35
N ALA A 164 2.37 6.38 6.55
CA ALA A 164 3.28 6.08 5.46
C ALA A 164 2.89 4.76 4.78
N GLU A 165 2.68 4.79 3.47
CA GLU A 165 2.52 3.59 2.63
C GLU A 165 3.90 3.10 2.13
N SER A 166 4.79 4.03 1.90
CA SER A 166 6.20 3.81 1.52
C SER A 166 7.06 4.96 2.03
N TRP A 167 8.36 4.93 1.75
CA TRP A 167 9.29 6.02 2.09
C TRP A 167 8.97 7.36 1.41
N LEU A 168 8.18 7.33 0.31
CA LEU A 168 7.87 8.51 -0.50
C LEU A 168 6.37 8.78 -0.62
N ARG A 169 5.51 7.90 -0.09
CA ARG A 169 4.07 8.00 -0.26
C ARG A 169 3.34 7.74 1.03
N GLY A 170 2.22 8.42 1.20
CA GLY A 170 1.29 8.17 2.29
C GLY A 170 0.16 9.20 2.32
N GLN A 171 -0.56 9.18 3.44
CA GLN A 171 -1.78 9.94 3.59
C GLN A 171 -2.03 10.36 5.03
N PHE A 172 -2.87 11.36 5.22
CA PHE A 172 -3.41 11.75 6.51
C PHE A 172 -4.81 12.33 6.33
N ASN A 173 -5.56 12.42 7.43
CA ASN A 173 -6.92 12.92 7.40
C ASN A 173 -7.01 14.32 7.98
N LEU A 174 -7.85 15.14 7.37
CA LEU A 174 -8.28 16.44 7.89
C LEU A 174 -9.65 16.27 8.53
N LYS A 175 -9.78 16.67 9.79
CA LYS A 175 -11.06 16.66 10.48
C LYS A 175 -11.77 18.00 10.22
N CYS A 176 -12.92 17.93 9.55
CA CYS A 176 -13.68 19.07 9.09
C CYS A 176 -15.05 19.16 9.79
N ALA A 177 -15.72 20.31 9.67
CA ALA A 177 -17.00 20.56 10.34
C ALA A 177 -18.12 19.61 9.92
N LYS A 178 -18.14 19.17 8.65
CA LYS A 178 -19.20 18.31 8.09
C LYS A 178 -18.71 16.97 7.58
N GLY A 179 -17.45 16.61 7.84
CA GLY A 179 -16.88 15.34 7.34
C GLY A 179 -15.39 15.24 7.54
N THR A 180 -14.79 14.33 6.81
CA THR A 180 -13.35 14.08 6.83
C THR A 180 -12.81 14.16 5.40
N VAL A 181 -11.69 14.83 5.23
CA VAL A 181 -10.95 14.86 3.95
C VAL A 181 -9.67 14.08 4.10
N GLY A 182 -9.44 13.12 3.19
CA GLY A 182 -8.15 12.46 3.03
C GLY A 182 -7.22 13.32 2.20
N ALA A 183 -6.01 13.53 2.69
CA ALA A 183 -4.91 14.15 1.96
C ALA A 183 -3.88 13.09 1.61
N PHE A 184 -3.68 12.86 0.32
CA PHE A 184 -2.77 11.84 -0.23
C PHE A 184 -1.64 12.54 -0.96
N PHE A 185 -0.39 12.17 -0.67
CA PHE A 185 0.71 12.70 -1.45
C PHE A 185 1.82 11.68 -1.74
N THR A 186 2.54 11.94 -2.83
CA THR A 186 3.73 11.21 -3.21
C THR A 186 4.88 12.19 -3.38
N LEU A 187 6.05 11.82 -2.87
CA LEU A 187 7.28 12.57 -3.03
C LEU A 187 8.11 12.01 -4.18
N ALA A 188 8.70 12.89 -4.97
CA ALA A 188 9.75 12.54 -5.92
C ALA A 188 11.04 12.16 -5.17
N PRO A 189 11.83 11.19 -5.67
CA PRO A 189 13.09 10.76 -5.05
C PRO A 189 14.25 11.75 -5.30
N THR A 190 13.97 13.03 -5.12
CA THR A 190 14.96 14.12 -5.20
C THR A 190 15.69 14.30 -3.88
N GLN A 191 16.70 15.16 -3.81
CA GLN A 191 17.44 15.49 -2.61
C GLN A 191 17.34 17.01 -2.32
N PRO A 192 16.53 17.45 -1.35
CA PRO A 192 15.57 16.67 -0.56
C PRO A 192 14.35 16.19 -1.40
N PRO A 193 13.59 15.18 -0.93
CA PRO A 193 12.37 14.77 -1.61
C PRO A 193 11.34 15.90 -1.70
N THR A 194 10.78 16.11 -2.91
CA THR A 194 9.81 17.17 -3.23
C THR A 194 8.45 16.59 -3.58
N MET A 195 7.38 17.33 -3.38
CA MET A 195 6.01 16.88 -3.62
C MET A 195 5.73 16.71 -5.11
N GLN A 196 5.54 15.47 -5.55
CA GLN A 196 5.27 15.11 -6.93
C GLN A 196 3.77 15.03 -7.22
N HIS A 197 2.98 14.55 -6.26
CA HIS A 197 1.54 14.39 -6.39
C HIS A 197 0.86 14.80 -5.08
N LEU A 198 -0.30 15.44 -5.19
CA LEU A 198 -1.17 15.80 -4.08
C LEU A 198 -2.62 15.69 -4.52
N GLU A 199 -3.41 14.98 -3.73
CA GLU A 199 -4.85 14.82 -3.92
C GLU A 199 -5.57 15.04 -2.59
N PHE A 200 -6.67 15.78 -2.61
CA PHE A 200 -7.63 15.88 -1.51
C PHE A 200 -8.93 15.22 -1.92
N ARG A 201 -9.49 14.39 -1.05
CA ARG A 201 -10.70 13.63 -1.31
C ARG A 201 -11.59 13.56 -0.08
N GLU A 202 -12.90 13.85 -0.23
CA GLU A 202 -13.86 13.61 0.84
C GLU A 202 -13.95 12.11 1.14
N LEU A 203 -13.85 11.75 2.41
CA LEU A 203 -14.02 10.38 2.89
C LEU A 203 -15.45 10.21 3.42
N ARG A 204 -16.28 9.47 2.69
CA ARG A 204 -17.71 9.29 3.01
C ARG A 204 -17.99 8.24 4.06
N SER A 205 -17.00 7.39 4.41
CA SER A 205 -17.07 6.39 5.49
C SER A 205 -15.70 5.94 5.96
N GLU A 206 -15.56 5.54 7.22
CA GLU A 206 -14.29 5.07 7.80
C GLU A 206 -13.61 3.86 7.08
N PRO A 207 -14.30 2.98 6.37
CA PRO A 207 -13.65 1.90 5.61
C PRO A 207 -12.78 2.36 4.44
N ASP A 208 -12.98 3.58 3.91
CA ASP A 208 -12.22 4.10 2.77
C ASP A 208 -10.80 4.58 3.11
N LEU A 209 -10.38 4.47 4.38
CA LEU A 209 -9.02 4.79 4.85
C LEU A 209 -7.93 3.84 4.36
N MET A 210 -8.33 2.70 3.85
CA MET A 210 -7.45 1.73 3.22
C MET A 210 -7.73 1.79 1.73
N GLY A 211 -6.98 2.58 0.98
CA GLY A 211 -7.09 2.74 -0.47
C GLY A 211 -7.26 1.44 -1.26
N ALA A 212 -8.38 0.78 -1.08
CA ALA A 212 -8.88 -0.12 -2.08
C ALA A 212 -9.18 0.74 -3.31
N PRO A 213 -8.70 0.39 -4.50
CA PRO A 213 -9.09 1.07 -5.71
C PRO A 213 -10.61 1.10 -5.73
N THR A 214 -11.19 2.29 -5.80
CA THR A 214 -12.63 2.49 -6.03
C THR A 214 -12.97 1.80 -7.33
N GLY A 215 -13.46 0.58 -7.27
CA GLY A 215 -13.74 -0.25 -8.44
C GLY A 215 -13.50 -1.73 -8.25
N ALA A 216 -13.12 -2.20 -7.06
CA ALA A 216 -13.21 -3.64 -6.81
C ALA A 216 -14.69 -4.03 -6.84
N PRO A 217 -15.11 -4.92 -7.76
CA PRO A 217 -16.49 -5.39 -7.77
C PRO A 217 -16.82 -5.97 -6.41
N ALA A 218 -17.92 -5.55 -5.81
CA ALA A 218 -18.47 -6.18 -4.62
C ALA A 218 -18.53 -7.70 -4.88
N GLY A 219 -17.71 -8.48 -4.16
CA GLY A 219 -17.68 -9.93 -4.36
C GLY A 219 -16.30 -10.60 -4.42
N VAL A 220 -15.20 -9.86 -4.25
CA VAL A 220 -13.89 -10.51 -4.05
C VAL A 220 -13.77 -10.89 -2.58
N SER A 221 -14.18 -12.08 -2.21
CA SER A 221 -13.92 -12.64 -0.89
C SER A 221 -12.81 -13.68 -0.99
N CYS A 222 -11.76 -13.54 -0.18
CA CYS A 222 -10.86 -14.64 0.10
C CYS A 222 -11.55 -15.60 1.07
N SER A 223 -12.39 -16.49 0.58
CA SER A 223 -12.78 -17.63 1.38
C SER A 223 -11.57 -18.54 1.53
N ALA A 224 -11.04 -18.62 2.74
CA ALA A 224 -10.06 -19.64 3.09
C ALA A 224 -10.69 -21.01 2.83
N GLN A 225 -10.04 -21.82 2.03
CA GLN A 225 -10.30 -23.25 1.91
C GLN A 225 -9.66 -23.99 3.08
#